data_0183baa224671e4a5798087d972c7a0c
#
_entry.id   0183baa224671e4a5798087d972c7a0c
#
_cell.length_a   1.000
_cell.length_b   1.000
_cell.length_c   1.000
_cell.angle_alpha   90.00
_cell.angle_beta   90.00
_cell.angle_gamma   90.00
#
_symmetry.space_group_name_H-M   'P 1'
#
loop_
_entity.id
_entity.type
_entity.pdbx_description
1 polymer ?
#
loop_
_entity_poly.entity_id
_entity_poly.type
_entity_poly.pdbx_seq_one_letter_code
_entity_poly.pdbx_strand_id
1 'polypeptide(L)'
;MGQRYRQFDLEERFEIARLSGEGRSSRQIAAALDRAPSSVARELKRNSGVGGDYVARQAEERSRARRWSGSRLDRDAALRERVLGELVAGWSPEQIAGRLRIAGIRIGSETIYRFIHAQIVRHKDYSWRHFLTRGKAKRGRRGRRGGSPVLHISHRVGLDQRPQEVAGRATPGHWEADLMAFSRYGQNILILHERTSRALIGTQLPSKQAEPVIGAIKAILQPLPQPLRKTITFDNGTEFARHHELNASGIATFFCDPHAPWQKGGIENAIGRMRRFLPRKTDLATLSAHQLTTLLAAYNATPRKCLDFKTPAEAFSQHLLHFKRESTSPHARG
;
A
#
# COMPACT_ATOMS: atom_id res chain seq x y z
N MET A 1 20.03 7.46 33.57
CA MET A 1 19.22 6.21 33.67
C MET A 1 17.81 6.62 34.06
N GLY A 2 16.81 6.48 33.15
CA GLY A 2 15.43 6.84 33.45
C GLY A 2 14.82 5.84 34.43
N GLN A 3 14.21 6.33 35.51
CA GLN A 3 13.50 5.50 36.48
C GLN A 3 12.44 4.65 35.74
N ARG A 4 12.47 3.32 35.96
CA ARG A 4 11.43 2.42 35.44
C ARG A 4 10.09 2.84 36.01
N TYR A 5 9.13 3.18 35.15
CA TYR A 5 7.77 3.47 35.53
C TYR A 5 7.16 2.28 36.31
N ARG A 6 6.85 2.48 37.60
CA ARG A 6 6.15 1.52 38.45
C ARG A 6 4.69 1.93 38.58
N GLN A 7 3.76 1.04 38.29
CA GLN A 7 2.33 1.29 38.50
C GLN A 7 2.02 1.40 39.99
N PHE A 8 0.95 2.12 40.32
CA PHE A 8 0.45 2.15 41.68
C PHE A 8 -0.04 0.75 42.06
N ASP A 9 0.33 0.28 43.24
CA ASP A 9 -0.22 -0.91 43.86
C ASP A 9 -1.54 -0.60 44.60
N LEU A 10 -2.14 -1.61 45.21
CA LEU A 10 -3.43 -1.45 45.89
C LEU A 10 -3.29 -0.59 47.17
N GLU A 11 -2.19 -0.70 47.89
CA GLU A 11 -1.90 0.08 49.10
C GLU A 11 -1.73 1.56 48.78
N GLU A 12 -0.93 1.86 47.78
CA GLU A 12 -0.79 3.23 47.25
C GLU A 12 -2.16 3.80 46.81
N ARG A 13 -3.03 3.00 46.22
CA ARG A 13 -4.38 3.43 45.86
C ARG A 13 -5.29 3.69 47.05
N PHE A 14 -5.18 2.93 48.13
CA PHE A 14 -5.88 3.22 49.36
C PHE A 14 -5.42 4.56 49.93
N GLU A 15 -4.16 4.83 49.93
CA GLU A 15 -3.58 6.11 50.43
C GLU A 15 -4.01 7.29 49.54
N ILE A 16 -4.02 7.09 48.19
CA ILE A 16 -4.58 8.09 47.27
C ILE A 16 -6.05 8.38 47.59
N ALA A 17 -6.86 7.33 47.84
CA ALA A 17 -8.27 7.48 48.17
C ALA A 17 -8.47 8.26 49.47
N ARG A 18 -7.70 7.90 50.53
CA ARG A 18 -7.76 8.58 51.84
C ARG A 18 -7.40 10.06 51.72
N LEU A 19 -6.24 10.37 51.13
CA LEU A 19 -5.73 11.75 51.01
C LEU A 19 -6.59 12.59 50.05
N SER A 20 -7.15 11.99 48.97
CA SER A 20 -8.09 12.65 48.09
C SER A 20 -9.40 12.96 48.79
N GLY A 21 -9.92 12.05 49.65
CA GLY A 21 -11.10 12.27 50.50
C GLY A 21 -10.88 13.40 51.52
N GLU A 22 -9.66 13.63 51.96
CA GLU A 22 -9.26 14.78 52.83
C GLU A 22 -9.10 16.09 52.05
N GLY A 23 -9.38 16.12 50.72
CA GLY A 23 -9.22 17.29 49.88
C GLY A 23 -7.78 17.67 49.54
N ARG A 24 -6.81 16.77 49.74
CA ARG A 24 -5.41 17.05 49.38
C ARG A 24 -5.22 17.15 47.87
N SER A 25 -4.40 18.09 47.46
CA SER A 25 -4.05 18.25 46.05
C SER A 25 -3.19 17.08 45.50
N SER A 26 -3.22 16.83 44.20
CA SER A 26 -2.39 15.80 43.57
C SER A 26 -0.87 15.98 43.86
N ARG A 27 -0.42 17.20 44.10
CA ARG A 27 0.98 17.48 44.50
C ARG A 27 1.27 17.00 45.93
N GLN A 28 0.34 17.23 46.86
CA GLN A 28 0.48 16.80 48.28
C GLN A 28 0.42 15.28 48.39
N ILE A 29 -0.51 14.66 47.64
CA ILE A 29 -0.63 13.18 47.56
C ILE A 29 0.66 12.59 46.98
N ALA A 30 1.20 13.16 45.93
CA ALA A 30 2.42 12.72 45.28
C ALA A 30 3.63 12.80 46.23
N ALA A 31 3.73 13.86 47.00
CA ALA A 31 4.78 14.04 48.02
C ALA A 31 4.67 12.95 49.13
N ALA A 32 3.45 12.65 49.60
CA ALA A 32 3.22 11.61 50.60
C ALA A 32 3.58 10.18 50.11
N LEU A 33 3.46 9.92 48.82
CA LEU A 33 3.73 8.61 48.21
C LEU A 33 5.10 8.49 47.54
N ASP A 34 5.92 9.51 47.63
CA ASP A 34 7.20 9.61 46.90
C ASP A 34 7.02 9.26 45.39
N ARG A 35 6.02 9.92 44.77
CA ARG A 35 5.67 9.73 43.38
C ARG A 35 5.62 11.06 42.59
N ALA A 36 5.76 11.01 41.28
CA ALA A 36 5.61 12.19 40.46
C ALA A 36 4.18 12.75 40.50
N PRO A 37 3.97 14.06 40.70
CA PRO A 37 2.63 14.68 40.71
C PRO A 37 1.79 14.37 39.46
N SER A 38 2.44 14.30 38.30
CA SER A 38 1.80 13.96 37.04
C SER A 38 1.27 12.51 36.99
N SER A 39 1.87 11.59 37.79
CA SER A 39 1.40 10.21 37.89
C SER A 39 0.13 10.14 38.72
N VAL A 40 0.09 10.83 39.87
CA VAL A 40 -1.08 10.90 40.74
C VAL A 40 -2.24 11.60 40.01
N ALA A 41 -1.99 12.72 39.35
CA ALA A 41 -3.02 13.43 38.60
C ALA A 41 -3.64 12.56 37.49
N ARG A 42 -2.82 11.77 36.79
CA ARG A 42 -3.29 10.83 35.78
C ARG A 42 -4.06 9.66 36.39
N GLU A 43 -3.65 9.15 37.54
CA GLU A 43 -4.34 8.09 38.28
C GLU A 43 -5.74 8.56 38.70
N LEU A 44 -5.84 9.72 39.35
CA LEU A 44 -7.11 10.34 39.72
C LEU A 44 -8.01 10.56 38.51
N LYS A 45 -7.51 11.23 37.46
CA LYS A 45 -8.26 11.49 36.24
C LYS A 45 -8.80 10.22 35.56
N ARG A 46 -8.04 9.12 35.58
CA ARG A 46 -8.41 7.88 34.88
C ARG A 46 -9.32 6.98 35.70
N ASN A 47 -9.28 7.09 37.00
CA ASN A 47 -9.88 6.10 37.90
C ASN A 47 -10.92 6.65 38.85
N SER A 48 -11.15 7.97 38.95
CA SER A 48 -12.27 8.53 39.68
C SER A 48 -13.62 8.18 39.03
N GLY A 49 -14.66 8.10 39.83
CA GLY A 49 -16.05 7.87 39.39
C GLY A 49 -16.63 9.09 38.69
N VAL A 50 -17.87 8.95 38.19
CA VAL A 50 -18.62 10.03 37.51
C VAL A 50 -18.87 11.24 38.45
N GLY A 51 -18.96 10.99 39.78
CA GLY A 51 -19.07 12.04 40.81
C GLY A 51 -17.76 12.66 41.29
N GLY A 52 -16.62 12.28 40.69
CA GLY A 52 -15.30 12.77 41.12
C GLY A 52 -14.63 11.96 42.23
N ASP A 53 -15.36 11.08 42.89
CA ASP A 53 -14.84 10.26 43.99
C ASP A 53 -13.84 9.21 43.50
N TYR A 54 -12.70 9.11 44.21
CA TYR A 54 -11.69 8.10 43.93
C TYR A 54 -11.82 6.94 44.95
N VAL A 55 -12.18 5.76 44.43
CA VAL A 55 -12.32 4.54 45.23
C VAL A 55 -11.23 3.54 44.86
N ALA A 56 -10.34 3.21 45.81
CA ALA A 56 -9.13 2.41 45.58
C ALA A 56 -9.40 1.04 44.92
N ARG A 57 -10.42 0.29 45.34
CA ARG A 57 -10.78 -1.00 44.75
C ARG A 57 -11.28 -0.87 43.33
N GLN A 58 -12.12 0.13 43.03
CA GLN A 58 -12.61 0.38 41.68
C GLN A 58 -11.45 0.87 40.76
N ALA A 59 -10.53 1.66 41.30
CA ALA A 59 -9.35 2.09 40.59
C ALA A 59 -8.45 0.89 40.22
N GLU A 60 -8.26 -0.05 41.14
CA GLU A 60 -7.52 -1.30 40.90
C GLU A 60 -8.21 -2.16 39.84
N GLU A 61 -9.52 -2.37 39.93
CA GLU A 61 -10.31 -3.13 38.93
C GLU A 61 -10.23 -2.49 37.56
N ARG A 62 -10.42 -1.17 37.47
CA ARG A 62 -10.27 -0.41 36.22
C ARG A 62 -8.85 -0.48 35.67
N SER A 63 -7.84 -0.46 36.55
CA SER A 63 -6.43 -0.61 36.18
C SER A 63 -6.15 -2.02 35.65
N ARG A 64 -6.67 -3.06 36.33
CA ARG A 64 -6.57 -4.47 35.89
C ARG A 64 -7.28 -4.70 34.57
N ALA A 65 -8.50 -4.17 34.41
CA ALA A 65 -9.26 -4.27 33.16
C ALA A 65 -8.55 -3.62 31.97
N ARG A 66 -7.76 -2.57 32.23
CA ARG A 66 -6.91 -1.94 31.21
C ARG A 66 -5.55 -2.60 31.02
N ARG A 67 -5.17 -3.55 31.89
CA ARG A 67 -3.93 -4.31 31.68
C ARG A 67 -4.02 -5.05 30.35
N TRP A 68 -2.99 -4.89 29.55
CA TRP A 68 -2.93 -5.52 28.26
C TRP A 68 -2.93 -7.06 28.41
N SER A 69 -4.03 -7.69 28.05
CA SER A 69 -4.26 -9.14 28.12
C SER A 69 -3.88 -9.87 26.83
N GLY A 70 -2.97 -9.32 26.06
CA GLY A 70 -2.65 -9.78 24.70
C GLY A 70 -3.45 -9.01 23.63
N SER A 71 -2.98 -9.05 22.39
CA SER A 71 -3.73 -8.50 21.28
C SER A 71 -4.95 -9.38 20.95
N ARG A 72 -5.91 -8.83 20.21
CA ARG A 72 -7.00 -9.67 19.69
C ARG A 72 -6.46 -10.88 18.90
N LEU A 73 -5.31 -10.71 18.22
CA LEU A 73 -4.64 -11.77 17.47
C LEU A 73 -4.01 -12.87 18.36
N ASP A 74 -3.73 -12.57 19.63
CA ASP A 74 -3.27 -13.60 20.59
C ASP A 74 -4.44 -14.51 21.03
N ARG A 75 -5.66 -13.98 21.05
CA ARG A 75 -6.87 -14.65 21.55
C ARG A 75 -7.73 -15.30 20.47
N ASP A 76 -7.68 -14.79 19.23
CA ASP A 76 -8.46 -15.26 18.09
C ASP A 76 -7.52 -15.94 17.09
N ALA A 77 -7.43 -17.27 17.19
CA ALA A 77 -6.52 -18.07 16.37
C ALA A 77 -6.87 -17.99 14.88
N ALA A 78 -8.16 -18.07 14.54
CA ALA A 78 -8.61 -18.02 13.15
C ALA A 78 -8.31 -16.66 12.50
N LEU A 79 -8.57 -15.57 13.23
CA LEU A 79 -8.19 -14.22 12.75
C LEU A 79 -6.67 -14.07 12.62
N ARG A 80 -5.91 -14.63 13.57
CA ARG A 80 -4.44 -14.60 13.52
C ARG A 80 -3.91 -15.32 12.28
N GLU A 81 -4.37 -16.54 12.01
CA GLU A 81 -3.94 -17.31 10.84
C GLU A 81 -4.24 -16.56 9.54
N ARG A 82 -5.44 -16.00 9.43
CA ARG A 82 -5.80 -15.17 8.28
C ARG A 82 -4.88 -13.97 8.12
N VAL A 83 -4.64 -13.20 9.19
CA VAL A 83 -3.74 -12.04 9.16
C VAL A 83 -2.32 -12.46 8.80
N LEU A 84 -1.82 -13.59 9.33
CA LEU A 84 -0.49 -14.12 9.00
C LEU A 84 -0.40 -14.53 7.54
N GLY A 85 -1.40 -15.22 7.00
CA GLY A 85 -1.46 -15.57 5.57
C GLY A 85 -1.40 -14.35 4.66
N GLU A 86 -2.16 -13.29 4.99
CA GLU A 86 -2.16 -12.04 4.23
C GLU A 86 -0.83 -11.26 4.37
N LEU A 87 -0.17 -11.31 5.54
CA LEU A 87 1.19 -10.76 5.73
C LEU A 87 2.24 -11.51 4.89
N VAL A 88 2.17 -12.85 4.84
CA VAL A 88 3.05 -13.69 4.00
C VAL A 88 2.82 -13.39 2.52
N ALA A 89 1.58 -13.13 2.11
CA ALA A 89 1.25 -12.67 0.76
C ALA A 89 1.76 -11.24 0.45
N GLY A 90 2.43 -10.59 1.41
CA GLY A 90 3.05 -9.27 1.23
C GLY A 90 2.13 -8.08 1.45
N TRP A 91 0.95 -8.28 2.04
CA TRP A 91 0.04 -7.18 2.37
C TRP A 91 0.53 -6.42 3.59
N SER A 92 0.34 -5.11 3.59
CA SER A 92 0.64 -4.29 4.77
C SER A 92 -0.48 -4.40 5.81
N PRO A 93 -0.18 -4.15 7.11
CA PRO A 93 -1.20 -4.09 8.15
C PRO A 93 -2.39 -3.18 7.85
N GLU A 94 -2.17 -2.07 7.11
CA GLU A 94 -3.25 -1.18 6.67
C GLU A 94 -4.16 -1.82 5.61
N GLN A 95 -3.56 -2.53 4.64
CA GLN A 95 -4.30 -3.24 3.59
C GLN A 95 -5.13 -4.37 4.20
N ILE A 96 -4.55 -5.11 5.14
CA ILE A 96 -5.21 -6.19 5.87
C ILE A 96 -6.39 -5.65 6.67
N ALA A 97 -6.18 -4.62 7.49
CA ALA A 97 -7.24 -4.02 8.29
C ALA A 97 -8.38 -3.45 7.43
N GLY A 98 -8.04 -2.82 6.31
CA GLY A 98 -9.02 -2.30 5.36
C GLY A 98 -9.84 -3.40 4.70
N ARG A 99 -9.20 -4.49 4.27
CA ARG A 99 -9.87 -5.62 3.64
C ARG A 99 -10.76 -6.40 4.61
N LEU A 100 -10.29 -6.62 5.83
CA LEU A 100 -11.06 -7.24 6.90
C LEU A 100 -12.30 -6.42 7.26
N ARG A 101 -12.21 -5.08 7.24
CA ARG A 101 -13.35 -4.19 7.45
C ARG A 101 -14.44 -4.39 6.40
N ILE A 102 -14.09 -4.56 5.13
CA ILE A 102 -15.05 -4.87 4.04
C ILE A 102 -15.74 -6.22 4.31
N ALA A 103 -15.02 -7.18 4.88
CA ALA A 103 -15.55 -8.48 5.29
C ALA A 103 -16.31 -8.45 6.64
N GLY A 104 -16.62 -7.26 7.19
CA GLY A 104 -17.33 -7.11 8.47
C GLY A 104 -16.46 -7.32 9.72
N ILE A 105 -15.16 -7.61 9.57
CA ILE A 105 -14.24 -7.87 10.68
C ILE A 105 -13.51 -6.57 11.04
N ARG A 106 -13.77 -6.04 12.23
CA ARG A 106 -13.13 -4.80 12.73
C ARG A 106 -11.83 -5.12 13.44
N ILE A 107 -10.70 -4.78 12.82
CA ILE A 107 -9.37 -4.78 13.43
C ILE A 107 -8.61 -3.53 12.95
N GLY A 108 -7.89 -2.86 13.86
CA GLY A 108 -7.04 -1.72 13.51
C GLY A 108 -5.67 -2.17 12.99
N SER A 109 -5.11 -1.45 12.03
CA SER A 109 -3.73 -1.68 11.56
C SER A 109 -2.71 -1.62 12.69
N GLU A 110 -2.91 -0.72 13.66
CA GLU A 110 -2.07 -0.60 14.85
C GLU A 110 -2.06 -1.88 15.70
N THR A 111 -3.19 -2.59 15.78
CA THR A 111 -3.25 -3.89 16.48
C THR A 111 -2.37 -4.93 15.80
N ILE A 112 -2.34 -4.93 14.47
CA ILE A 112 -1.49 -5.83 13.68
C ILE A 112 -0.02 -5.43 13.84
N TYR A 113 0.32 -4.14 13.77
CA TYR A 113 1.68 -3.65 14.03
C TYR A 113 2.18 -4.04 15.42
N ARG A 114 1.36 -3.82 16.47
CA ARG A 114 1.72 -4.20 17.84
C ARG A 114 1.92 -5.70 17.98
N PHE A 115 1.11 -6.50 17.32
CA PHE A 115 1.29 -7.95 17.32
C PHE A 115 2.63 -8.34 16.70
N ILE A 116 3.00 -7.82 15.52
CA ILE A 116 4.29 -8.07 14.86
C ILE A 116 5.46 -7.65 15.78
N HIS A 117 5.41 -6.44 16.34
CA HIS A 117 6.46 -5.97 17.25
C HIS A 117 6.55 -6.79 18.53
N ALA A 118 5.42 -7.26 19.08
CA ALA A 118 5.40 -8.13 20.25
C ALA A 118 6.09 -9.48 19.95
N GLN A 119 5.90 -10.06 18.75
CA GLN A 119 6.60 -11.29 18.34
C GLN A 119 8.12 -11.06 18.28
N ILE A 120 8.57 -9.94 17.66
CA ILE A 120 9.99 -9.59 17.61
C ILE A 120 10.61 -9.49 19.01
N VAL A 121 9.93 -8.80 19.95
CA VAL A 121 10.44 -8.56 21.29
C VAL A 121 10.42 -9.83 22.14
N ARG A 122 9.34 -10.62 22.09
CA ARG A 122 9.15 -11.83 22.91
C ARG A 122 10.07 -12.97 22.49
N HIS A 123 10.21 -13.17 21.18
CA HIS A 123 10.94 -14.32 20.65
C HIS A 123 12.32 -13.99 20.13
N LYS A 124 12.72 -12.69 20.16
CA LYS A 124 13.94 -12.17 19.54
C LYS A 124 14.09 -12.58 18.06
N ASP A 125 12.95 -12.87 17.41
CA ASP A 125 12.89 -13.26 16.02
C ASP A 125 12.71 -12.03 15.13
N TYR A 126 13.82 -11.60 14.55
CA TYR A 126 13.85 -10.42 13.68
C TYR A 126 13.32 -10.71 12.26
N SER A 127 13.00 -11.95 11.91
CA SER A 127 12.38 -12.29 10.62
C SER A 127 11.03 -11.59 10.43
N TRP A 128 10.31 -11.34 11.52
CA TRP A 128 9.04 -10.59 11.51
C TRP A 128 9.14 -9.18 10.91
N ARG A 129 10.34 -8.60 10.81
CA ARG A 129 10.55 -7.30 10.14
C ARG A 129 10.26 -7.35 8.65
N HIS A 130 10.34 -8.51 8.02
CA HIS A 130 10.00 -8.68 6.60
C HIS A 130 8.54 -8.39 6.29
N PHE A 131 7.64 -8.54 7.27
CA PHE A 131 6.23 -8.16 7.17
C PHE A 131 6.01 -6.64 7.23
N LEU A 132 7.01 -5.85 7.62
CA LEU A 132 6.91 -4.40 7.69
C LEU A 132 7.35 -3.78 6.36
N THR A 133 6.48 -2.98 5.75
CA THR A 133 6.70 -2.37 4.42
C THR A 133 7.90 -1.44 4.31
N ARG A 134 8.47 -0.99 5.41
CA ARG A 134 9.61 -0.08 5.50
C ARG A 134 10.81 -0.67 6.24
N GLY A 135 11.17 -1.91 6.02
CA GLY A 135 12.39 -2.54 6.55
C GLY A 135 13.71 -1.92 6.07
N LYS A 136 13.72 -0.64 5.61
CA LYS A 136 14.93 0.05 5.14
C LYS A 136 15.77 0.57 6.30
N ALA A 137 16.96 -0.01 6.47
CA ALA A 137 17.97 0.47 7.41
C ALA A 137 18.70 1.77 6.97
N LYS A 138 18.69 2.16 5.68
CA LYS A 138 19.36 3.39 5.18
C LYS A 138 18.67 3.97 3.94
N ARG A 139 18.62 5.33 3.84
CA ARG A 139 18.30 6.07 2.61
C ARG A 139 19.47 5.95 1.63
N GLY A 140 19.21 5.43 0.41
CA GLY A 140 20.20 5.43 -0.66
C GLY A 140 20.56 6.86 -1.12
N ARG A 141 21.83 7.13 -1.41
CA ARG A 141 22.29 8.38 -2.04
C ARG A 141 21.70 8.47 -3.45
N ARG A 142 21.16 9.67 -3.81
CA ARG A 142 20.82 10.00 -5.20
C ARG A 142 22.11 10.11 -6.00
N GLY A 143 22.35 9.16 -6.93
CA GLY A 143 23.42 9.28 -7.92
C GLY A 143 23.08 10.35 -8.97
N ARG A 144 24.08 11.09 -9.46
CA ARG A 144 23.96 11.96 -10.63
C ARG A 144 23.56 11.09 -11.84
N ARG A 145 22.48 11.44 -12.51
CA ARG A 145 22.08 10.81 -13.78
C ARG A 145 22.76 11.56 -14.92
N GLY A 146 23.53 10.84 -15.74
CA GLY A 146 23.93 11.32 -17.05
C GLY A 146 22.71 11.48 -17.94
N GLY A 147 22.58 12.59 -18.65
CA GLY A 147 21.52 12.79 -19.63
C GLY A 147 21.77 11.88 -20.84
N SER A 148 20.76 11.09 -21.23
CA SER A 148 20.77 10.41 -22.53
C SER A 148 20.44 11.44 -23.61
N PRO A 149 21.06 11.38 -24.79
CA PRO A 149 20.67 12.23 -25.90
C PRO A 149 19.21 11.96 -26.26
N VAL A 150 18.40 13.01 -26.25
CA VAL A 150 16.98 12.93 -26.63
C VAL A 150 16.92 12.70 -28.14
N LEU A 151 16.75 11.44 -28.54
CA LEU A 151 16.41 11.12 -29.94
C LEU A 151 14.98 11.60 -30.16
N HIS A 152 14.78 12.34 -31.24
CA HIS A 152 13.50 12.95 -31.61
C HIS A 152 12.49 11.86 -31.96
N ILE A 153 11.45 11.70 -31.14
CA ILE A 153 10.31 10.81 -31.43
C ILE A 153 9.37 11.57 -32.37
N SER A 154 9.19 11.07 -33.60
CA SER A 154 8.28 11.67 -34.58
C SER A 154 6.81 11.60 -34.11
N HIS A 155 6.01 12.60 -34.46
CA HIS A 155 4.57 12.69 -34.14
C HIS A 155 4.25 12.64 -32.63
N ARG A 156 5.19 13.06 -31.80
CA ARG A 156 5.01 13.12 -30.35
C ARG A 156 3.93 14.14 -29.98
N VAL A 157 2.94 13.72 -29.18
CA VAL A 157 1.93 14.58 -28.58
C VAL A 157 2.23 14.75 -27.10
N GLY A 158 2.31 15.98 -26.61
CA GLY A 158 2.61 16.30 -25.22
C GLY A 158 1.43 16.04 -24.28
N LEU A 159 1.70 15.98 -22.98
CA LEU A 159 0.66 15.79 -21.96
C LEU A 159 -0.28 17.01 -21.84
N ASP A 160 0.13 18.17 -22.27
CA ASP A 160 -0.68 19.38 -22.36
C ASP A 160 -1.90 19.21 -23.27
N GLN A 161 -1.80 18.37 -24.31
CA GLN A 161 -2.88 18.04 -25.23
C GLN A 161 -3.69 16.81 -24.80
N ARG A 162 -3.34 16.17 -23.70
CA ARG A 162 -4.06 14.99 -23.19
C ARG A 162 -5.41 15.41 -22.57
N PRO A 163 -6.52 14.70 -22.85
CA PRO A 163 -7.81 15.01 -22.27
C PRO A 163 -7.76 15.15 -20.74
N GLN A 164 -8.41 16.17 -20.20
CA GLN A 164 -8.37 16.50 -18.77
C GLN A 164 -8.94 15.37 -17.90
N GLU A 165 -9.90 14.59 -18.41
CA GLU A 165 -10.49 13.41 -17.73
C GLU A 165 -9.43 12.38 -17.31
N VAL A 166 -8.32 12.29 -18.08
CA VAL A 166 -7.22 11.35 -17.78
C VAL A 166 -6.51 11.72 -16.49
N ALA A 167 -6.44 13.00 -16.14
CA ALA A 167 -5.79 13.47 -14.92
C ALA A 167 -6.57 13.05 -13.65
N GLY A 168 -7.91 13.11 -13.71
CA GLY A 168 -8.80 12.78 -12.59
C GLY A 168 -8.82 11.29 -12.22
N ARG A 169 -8.38 10.40 -13.11
CA ARG A 169 -8.38 8.95 -12.90
C ARG A 169 -9.76 8.38 -12.55
N ALA A 170 -10.82 9.02 -12.99
CA ALA A 170 -12.19 8.59 -12.75
C ALA A 170 -12.70 7.66 -13.86
N THR A 171 -12.23 7.90 -15.08
CA THR A 171 -12.65 7.15 -16.28
C THR A 171 -11.65 6.05 -16.59
N PRO A 172 -12.06 4.78 -16.82
CA PRO A 172 -11.16 3.70 -17.19
C PRO A 172 -10.73 3.80 -18.67
N GLY A 173 -9.70 3.01 -19.01
CA GLY A 173 -9.16 2.92 -20.37
C GLY A 173 -7.96 3.82 -20.65
N HIS A 174 -7.40 4.42 -19.61
CA HIS A 174 -6.21 5.27 -19.70
C HIS A 174 -5.01 4.56 -19.06
N TRP A 175 -3.97 4.32 -19.87
CA TRP A 175 -2.83 3.50 -19.49
C TRP A 175 -1.54 4.32 -19.35
N GLU A 176 -0.63 3.83 -18.54
CA GLU A 176 0.77 4.24 -18.50
C GLU A 176 1.62 3.04 -18.91
N ALA A 177 2.62 3.23 -19.74
CA ALA A 177 3.57 2.19 -20.14
C ALA A 177 4.99 2.51 -19.69
N ASP A 178 5.73 1.48 -19.33
CA ASP A 178 7.15 1.59 -18.99
C ASP A 178 7.85 0.25 -19.15
N LEU A 179 9.18 0.27 -19.27
CA LEU A 179 10.01 -0.92 -19.30
C LEU A 179 10.66 -1.16 -17.94
N MET A 180 10.43 -2.33 -17.40
CA MET A 180 11.11 -2.81 -16.21
C MET A 180 12.42 -3.50 -16.59
N ALA A 181 13.51 -2.73 -16.67
CA ALA A 181 14.83 -3.21 -17.09
C ALA A 181 15.54 -4.02 -15.99
N PHE A 182 16.24 -5.09 -16.36
CA PHE A 182 17.03 -5.94 -15.47
C PHE A 182 18.52 -5.72 -15.63
N SER A 183 19.35 -6.32 -14.75
CA SER A 183 20.80 -6.09 -14.78
C SER A 183 21.49 -6.76 -15.96
N ARG A 184 20.97 -7.87 -16.49
CA ARG A 184 21.44 -8.44 -17.74
C ARG A 184 20.97 -7.61 -18.92
N TYR A 185 21.88 -7.29 -19.80
CA TYR A 185 21.60 -6.46 -20.98
C TYR A 185 20.51 -7.08 -21.85
N GLY A 186 19.60 -6.26 -22.34
CA GLY A 186 18.50 -6.70 -23.20
C GLY A 186 17.28 -7.30 -22.48
N GLN A 187 17.41 -7.67 -21.21
CA GLN A 187 16.29 -8.25 -20.46
C GLN A 187 15.36 -7.16 -19.96
N ASN A 188 14.10 -7.17 -20.44
CA ASN A 188 13.07 -6.20 -20.11
C ASN A 188 11.71 -6.86 -20.01
N ILE A 189 10.87 -6.35 -19.10
CA ILE A 189 9.44 -6.63 -19.04
C ILE A 189 8.71 -5.34 -19.39
N LEU A 190 7.83 -5.39 -20.40
CA LEU A 190 6.86 -4.34 -20.64
C LEU A 190 5.82 -4.38 -19.53
N ILE A 191 5.56 -3.23 -18.93
CA ILE A 191 4.52 -3.04 -17.93
C ILE A 191 3.51 -2.03 -18.43
N LEU A 192 2.23 -2.38 -18.40
CA LEU A 192 1.10 -1.52 -18.65
C LEU A 192 0.31 -1.37 -17.35
N HIS A 193 0.06 -0.14 -16.93
CA HIS A 193 -0.65 0.20 -15.71
C HIS A 193 -1.92 0.99 -16.05
N GLU A 194 -3.09 0.42 -15.76
CA GLU A 194 -4.37 1.12 -15.92
C GLU A 194 -4.57 2.11 -14.77
N ARG A 195 -4.88 3.38 -15.14
CA ARG A 195 -4.81 4.50 -14.20
C ARG A 195 -5.93 4.53 -13.17
N THR A 196 -7.12 4.03 -13.49
CA THR A 196 -8.30 4.03 -12.63
C THR A 196 -8.30 2.84 -11.68
N SER A 197 -8.27 1.64 -12.23
CA SER A 197 -8.28 0.38 -11.46
C SER A 197 -6.95 0.03 -10.80
N ARG A 198 -5.84 0.68 -11.21
CA ARG A 198 -4.47 0.32 -10.81
C ARG A 198 -4.04 -1.07 -11.27
N ALA A 199 -4.77 -1.69 -12.20
CA ALA A 199 -4.43 -2.98 -12.75
C ALA A 199 -3.10 -2.93 -13.50
N LEU A 200 -2.34 -4.00 -13.38
CA LEU A 200 -1.04 -4.16 -13.98
C LEU A 200 -1.06 -5.35 -14.93
N ILE A 201 -0.65 -5.13 -16.16
CA ILE A 201 -0.44 -6.18 -17.16
C ILE A 201 1.00 -6.07 -17.64
N GLY A 202 1.62 -7.18 -17.95
CA GLY A 202 3.00 -7.15 -18.45
C GLY A 202 3.39 -8.42 -19.17
N THR A 203 4.44 -8.29 -19.98
CA THR A 203 5.03 -9.42 -20.72
C THR A 203 6.53 -9.24 -20.86
N GLN A 204 7.26 -10.35 -20.93
CA GLN A 204 8.68 -10.31 -21.28
C GLN A 204 8.84 -9.88 -22.74
N LEU A 205 9.86 -9.09 -23.01
CA LEU A 205 10.20 -8.64 -24.35
C LEU A 205 11.47 -9.36 -24.85
N PRO A 206 11.51 -9.73 -26.13
CA PRO A 206 12.73 -10.27 -26.74
C PRO A 206 13.82 -9.18 -26.86
N SER A 207 13.43 -7.93 -27.03
CA SER A 207 14.31 -6.77 -27.05
C SER A 207 13.55 -5.51 -26.66
N LYS A 208 14.30 -4.41 -26.43
CA LYS A 208 13.72 -3.08 -26.18
C LYS A 208 13.56 -2.24 -27.47
N GLN A 209 13.65 -2.84 -28.65
CA GLN A 209 13.41 -2.14 -29.90
C GLN A 209 11.93 -1.74 -30.01
N ALA A 210 11.65 -0.66 -30.75
CA ALA A 210 10.31 -0.10 -30.81
C ALA A 210 9.27 -1.07 -31.39
N GLU A 211 9.64 -1.88 -32.37
CA GLU A 211 8.72 -2.83 -33.01
C GLU A 211 8.21 -3.91 -32.06
N PRO A 212 9.03 -4.71 -31.35
CA PRO A 212 8.57 -5.67 -30.36
C PRO A 212 7.75 -5.04 -29.23
N VAL A 213 8.12 -3.83 -28.80
CA VAL A 213 7.43 -3.11 -27.72
C VAL A 213 6.02 -2.73 -28.15
N ILE A 214 5.87 -2.11 -29.32
CA ILE A 214 4.56 -1.70 -29.84
C ILE A 214 3.71 -2.91 -30.21
N GLY A 215 4.31 -3.97 -30.78
CA GLY A 215 3.64 -5.23 -31.03
C GLY A 215 3.06 -5.86 -29.76
N ALA A 216 3.83 -5.88 -28.68
CA ALA A 216 3.38 -6.39 -27.38
C ALA A 216 2.25 -5.52 -26.78
N ILE A 217 2.33 -4.20 -26.88
CA ILE A 217 1.26 -3.29 -26.43
C ILE A 217 -0.03 -3.57 -27.21
N LYS A 218 0.03 -3.71 -28.53
CA LYS A 218 -1.11 -4.07 -29.36
C LYS A 218 -1.72 -5.40 -28.93
N ALA A 219 -0.90 -6.43 -28.79
CA ALA A 219 -1.37 -7.76 -28.40
C ALA A 219 -2.10 -7.76 -27.04
N ILE A 220 -1.68 -6.92 -26.08
CA ILE A 220 -2.30 -6.80 -24.77
C ILE A 220 -3.60 -5.98 -24.83
N LEU A 221 -3.61 -4.86 -25.55
CA LEU A 221 -4.74 -3.91 -25.48
C LEU A 221 -5.84 -4.18 -26.52
N GLN A 222 -5.52 -4.71 -27.69
CA GLN A 222 -6.52 -4.97 -28.74
C GLN A 222 -7.68 -5.87 -28.32
N PRO A 223 -7.48 -6.93 -27.51
CA PRO A 223 -8.60 -7.76 -27.03
C PRO A 223 -9.55 -7.05 -26.08
N LEU A 224 -9.15 -5.90 -25.52
CA LEU A 224 -10.01 -5.13 -24.62
C LEU A 224 -11.09 -4.36 -25.39
N PRO A 225 -12.29 -4.18 -24.81
CA PRO A 225 -13.30 -3.28 -25.36
C PRO A 225 -12.72 -1.87 -25.57
N GLN A 226 -13.18 -1.21 -26.64
CA GLN A 226 -12.68 0.12 -27.02
C GLN A 226 -12.71 1.14 -25.85
N PRO A 227 -13.74 1.19 -24.97
CA PRO A 227 -13.74 2.09 -23.83
C PRO A 227 -12.64 1.82 -22.79
N LEU A 228 -12.01 0.63 -22.81
CA LEU A 228 -10.90 0.26 -21.92
C LEU A 228 -9.50 0.41 -22.55
N ARG A 229 -9.41 0.95 -23.79
CA ARG A 229 -8.15 1.17 -24.51
C ARG A 229 -8.10 2.53 -25.22
N LYS A 230 -8.40 3.60 -24.47
CA LYS A 230 -8.55 4.96 -25.02
C LYS A 230 -7.21 5.64 -25.25
N THR A 231 -6.37 5.68 -24.20
CA THR A 231 -5.08 6.40 -24.27
C THR A 231 -3.95 5.65 -23.59
N ILE A 232 -2.73 5.93 -24.02
CA ILE A 232 -1.52 5.45 -23.34
C ILE A 232 -0.52 6.58 -23.20
N THR A 233 0.12 6.66 -22.04
CA THR A 233 1.14 7.67 -21.71
C THR A 233 2.51 7.00 -21.60
N PHE A 234 3.48 7.56 -22.32
CA PHE A 234 4.88 7.13 -22.38
C PHE A 234 5.83 8.16 -21.74
N ASP A 235 7.02 7.73 -21.38
CA ASP A 235 8.17 8.65 -21.31
C ASP A 235 8.77 8.90 -22.70
N ASN A 236 9.93 9.58 -22.72
CA ASN A 236 10.61 9.89 -23.98
C ASN A 236 11.60 8.78 -24.39
N GLY A 237 11.32 7.51 -24.06
CA GLY A 237 12.15 6.38 -24.45
C GLY A 237 12.03 6.06 -25.95
N THR A 238 13.14 5.76 -26.58
CA THR A 238 13.20 5.41 -28.02
C THR A 238 12.48 4.11 -28.34
N GLU A 239 12.25 3.28 -27.35
CA GLU A 239 11.42 2.07 -27.43
C GLU A 239 9.97 2.34 -27.79
N PHE A 240 9.50 3.57 -27.63
CA PHE A 240 8.15 3.99 -27.99
C PHE A 240 8.09 4.79 -29.32
N ALA A 241 9.17 4.84 -30.09
CA ALA A 241 9.25 5.64 -31.31
C ALA A 241 8.20 5.29 -32.38
N ARG A 242 7.71 4.05 -32.41
CA ARG A 242 6.64 3.60 -33.32
C ARG A 242 5.23 3.74 -32.75
N HIS A 243 5.02 4.58 -31.73
CA HIS A 243 3.75 4.80 -31.03
C HIS A 243 2.57 5.16 -31.98
N HIS A 244 2.86 5.83 -33.13
CA HIS A 244 1.87 6.21 -34.11
C HIS A 244 1.06 5.01 -34.65
N GLU A 245 1.61 3.81 -34.61
CA GLU A 245 0.91 2.60 -34.97
C GLU A 245 -0.25 2.24 -34.00
N LEU A 246 -0.19 2.70 -32.75
CA LEU A 246 -1.27 2.54 -31.76
C LEU A 246 -2.42 3.47 -32.09
N ASN A 247 -2.13 4.65 -32.64
CA ASN A 247 -3.16 5.61 -33.06
C ASN A 247 -4.06 5.00 -34.17
N ALA A 248 -3.46 4.27 -35.10
CA ALA A 248 -4.19 3.53 -36.13
C ALA A 248 -5.12 2.45 -35.55
N SER A 249 -4.84 1.98 -34.33
CA SER A 249 -5.69 1.03 -33.58
C SER A 249 -6.71 1.72 -32.65
N GLY A 250 -6.89 3.03 -32.77
CA GLY A 250 -7.82 3.82 -31.96
C GLY A 250 -7.32 4.09 -30.51
N ILE A 251 -6.00 4.01 -30.27
CA ILE A 251 -5.40 4.31 -28.96
C ILE A 251 -4.59 5.59 -29.08
N ALA A 252 -5.05 6.69 -28.48
CA ALA A 252 -4.31 7.95 -28.50
C ALA A 252 -3.05 7.87 -27.60
N THR A 253 -1.95 8.44 -28.09
CA THR A 253 -0.64 8.34 -27.41
C THR A 253 -0.13 9.70 -26.96
N PHE A 254 0.35 9.77 -25.71
CA PHE A 254 0.86 11.00 -25.11
C PHE A 254 2.22 10.74 -24.45
N PHE A 255 3.05 11.79 -24.41
CA PHE A 255 4.40 11.73 -23.88
C PHE A 255 4.60 12.69 -22.71
N CYS A 256 5.25 12.22 -21.67
CA CYS A 256 5.68 13.07 -20.57
C CYS A 256 6.65 14.14 -21.00
N ASP A 257 6.69 15.24 -20.27
CA ASP A 257 7.72 16.25 -20.48
C ASP A 257 9.10 15.69 -20.14
N PRO A 258 10.14 16.15 -20.83
CA PRO A 258 11.51 15.81 -20.47
C PRO A 258 11.79 16.13 -18.99
N HIS A 259 12.47 15.21 -18.30
CA HIS A 259 12.82 15.36 -16.88
C HIS A 259 11.65 15.48 -15.88
N ALA A 260 10.42 15.11 -16.25
CA ALA A 260 9.22 15.16 -15.42
C ALA A 260 8.74 13.75 -14.96
N PRO A 261 9.53 13.00 -14.17
CA PRO A 261 9.17 11.63 -13.77
C PRO A 261 7.87 11.55 -12.97
N TRP A 262 7.49 12.62 -12.25
CA TRP A 262 6.24 12.67 -11.48
C TRP A 262 4.98 12.52 -12.33
N GLN A 263 5.06 12.79 -13.64
CA GLN A 263 3.93 12.66 -14.56
C GLN A 263 3.51 11.19 -14.80
N LYS A 264 4.41 10.22 -14.55
CA LYS A 264 4.15 8.76 -14.57
C LYS A 264 4.26 8.11 -13.19
N GLY A 265 4.02 8.83 -12.11
CA GLY A 265 4.17 8.31 -10.75
C GLY A 265 3.33 7.07 -10.43
N GLY A 266 2.26 6.78 -11.19
CA GLY A 266 1.44 5.59 -11.05
C GLY A 266 2.22 4.32 -11.37
N ILE A 267 2.76 4.23 -12.58
CA ILE A 267 3.50 3.06 -13.03
C ILE A 267 4.87 2.94 -12.33
N GLU A 268 5.55 4.05 -12.02
CA GLU A 268 6.80 4.01 -11.24
C GLU A 268 6.59 3.36 -9.87
N ASN A 269 5.49 3.71 -9.19
CA ASN A 269 5.12 3.09 -7.91
C ASN A 269 4.76 1.61 -8.08
N ALA A 270 4.07 1.24 -9.17
CA ALA A 270 3.74 -0.14 -9.49
C ALA A 270 5.00 -0.98 -9.73
N ILE A 271 5.93 -0.50 -10.55
CA ILE A 271 7.22 -1.14 -10.80
C ILE A 271 8.02 -1.24 -9.49
N GLY A 272 8.03 -0.19 -8.66
CA GLY A 272 8.68 -0.21 -7.35
C GLY A 272 8.15 -1.31 -6.42
N ARG A 273 6.86 -1.64 -6.50
CA ARG A 273 6.24 -2.76 -5.77
C ARG A 273 6.60 -4.11 -6.38
N MET A 274 6.56 -4.24 -7.71
CA MET A 274 6.98 -5.45 -8.41
C MET A 274 8.45 -5.81 -8.14
N ARG A 275 9.32 -4.82 -7.91
CA ARG A 275 10.73 -5.03 -7.56
C ARG A 275 10.97 -5.81 -6.26
N ARG A 276 9.95 -5.98 -5.42
CA ARG A 276 10.02 -6.85 -4.24
C ARG A 276 10.04 -8.33 -4.63
N PHE A 277 9.33 -8.68 -5.69
CA PHE A 277 9.22 -10.05 -6.19
C PHE A 277 10.19 -10.31 -7.34
N LEU A 278 10.49 -9.27 -8.13
CA LEU A 278 11.41 -9.28 -9.26
C LEU A 278 12.54 -8.28 -9.03
N PRO A 279 13.53 -8.58 -8.19
CA PRO A 279 14.70 -7.73 -7.98
C PRO A 279 15.44 -7.46 -9.29
N ARG A 280 16.14 -6.32 -9.39
CA ARG A 280 16.85 -5.93 -10.63
C ARG A 280 17.87 -6.99 -11.09
N LYS A 281 18.40 -7.82 -10.19
CA LYS A 281 19.37 -8.87 -10.49
C LYS A 281 18.74 -10.19 -10.95
N THR A 282 17.41 -10.30 -10.98
CA THR A 282 16.73 -11.50 -11.49
C THR A 282 17.12 -11.75 -12.95
N ASP A 283 17.42 -12.99 -13.29
CA ASP A 283 17.64 -13.42 -14.66
C ASP A 283 16.31 -13.79 -15.30
N LEU A 284 15.86 -13.02 -16.28
CA LEU A 284 14.58 -13.29 -16.95
C LEU A 284 14.59 -14.56 -17.78
N ALA A 285 15.75 -15.09 -18.17
CA ALA A 285 15.82 -16.35 -18.89
C ALA A 285 15.32 -17.55 -18.03
N THR A 286 15.38 -17.40 -16.70
CA THR A 286 14.88 -18.41 -15.75
C THR A 286 13.43 -18.20 -15.35
N LEU A 287 12.82 -17.06 -15.74
CA LEU A 287 11.46 -16.71 -15.39
C LEU A 287 10.51 -17.17 -16.51
N SER A 288 9.66 -18.16 -16.24
CA SER A 288 8.65 -18.59 -17.20
C SER A 288 7.51 -17.55 -17.33
N ALA A 289 6.80 -17.58 -18.46
CA ALA A 289 5.62 -16.73 -18.68
C ALA A 289 4.54 -16.98 -17.60
N HIS A 290 4.37 -18.22 -17.17
CA HIS A 290 3.45 -18.58 -16.09
C HIS A 290 3.86 -17.95 -14.74
N GLN A 291 5.13 -18.00 -14.40
CA GLN A 291 5.63 -17.34 -13.17
C GLN A 291 5.42 -15.84 -13.20
N LEU A 292 5.70 -15.18 -14.34
CA LEU A 292 5.41 -13.74 -14.49
C LEU A 292 3.92 -13.45 -14.32
N THR A 293 3.05 -14.24 -14.94
CA THR A 293 1.59 -14.11 -14.78
C THR A 293 1.16 -14.26 -13.33
N THR A 294 1.71 -15.23 -12.61
CA THR A 294 1.44 -15.43 -11.16
C THR A 294 1.86 -14.22 -10.34
N LEU A 295 3.02 -13.63 -10.60
CA LEU A 295 3.48 -12.44 -9.90
C LEU A 295 2.61 -11.20 -10.19
N LEU A 296 2.18 -11.02 -11.44
CA LEU A 296 1.25 -9.96 -11.82
C LEU A 296 -0.13 -10.17 -11.18
N ALA A 297 -0.62 -11.41 -11.12
CA ALA A 297 -1.85 -11.75 -10.43
C ALA A 297 -1.77 -11.44 -8.92
N ALA A 298 -0.68 -11.77 -8.25
CA ALA A 298 -0.44 -11.42 -6.86
C ALA A 298 -0.42 -9.91 -6.62
N TYR A 299 0.19 -9.13 -7.53
CA TYR A 299 0.13 -7.68 -7.50
C TYR A 299 -1.32 -7.17 -7.62
N ASN A 300 -2.07 -7.70 -8.58
CA ASN A 300 -3.45 -7.31 -8.86
C ASN A 300 -4.43 -7.79 -7.78
N ALA A 301 -4.11 -8.81 -7.02
CA ALA A 301 -4.87 -9.28 -5.86
C ALA A 301 -4.59 -8.50 -4.57
N THR A 302 -3.58 -7.59 -4.57
CA THR A 302 -3.24 -6.82 -3.38
C THR A 302 -4.16 -5.60 -3.23
N PRO A 303 -4.91 -5.43 -2.11
CA PRO A 303 -5.82 -4.31 -1.90
C PRO A 303 -5.14 -2.94 -1.95
N ARG A 304 -5.84 -1.92 -2.45
CA ARG A 304 -5.33 -0.55 -2.55
C ARG A 304 -6.21 0.41 -1.75
N LYS A 305 -5.60 1.21 -0.88
CA LYS A 305 -6.33 2.25 -0.12
C LYS A 305 -7.06 3.23 -1.05
N CYS A 306 -6.46 3.60 -2.18
CA CYS A 306 -7.06 4.48 -3.17
C CYS A 306 -8.22 3.86 -3.98
N LEU A 307 -8.52 2.59 -3.78
CA LEU A 307 -9.66 1.86 -4.32
C LEU A 307 -10.60 1.40 -3.19
N ASP A 308 -10.59 2.10 -2.05
CA ASP A 308 -11.36 1.72 -0.85
C ASP A 308 -11.10 0.27 -0.42
N PHE A 309 -9.84 -0.14 -0.52
CA PHE A 309 -9.34 -1.48 -0.23
C PHE A 309 -9.87 -2.60 -1.14
N LYS A 310 -10.49 -2.26 -2.27
CA LYS A 310 -10.64 -3.21 -3.37
C LYS A 310 -9.29 -3.54 -3.98
N THR A 311 -9.20 -4.68 -4.62
CA THR A 311 -8.02 -5.06 -5.39
C THR A 311 -8.07 -4.46 -6.80
N PRO A 312 -6.94 -4.23 -7.46
CA PRO A 312 -6.89 -3.86 -8.87
C PRO A 312 -7.67 -4.81 -9.79
N ALA A 313 -7.59 -6.12 -9.52
CA ALA A 313 -8.32 -7.13 -10.29
C ALA A 313 -9.84 -6.97 -10.16
N GLU A 314 -10.36 -6.76 -8.94
CA GLU A 314 -11.78 -6.51 -8.70
C GLU A 314 -12.25 -5.23 -9.43
N ALA A 315 -11.50 -4.14 -9.30
CA ALA A 315 -11.83 -2.88 -9.94
C ALA A 315 -11.83 -3.00 -11.49
N PHE A 316 -10.80 -3.63 -12.05
CA PHE A 316 -10.70 -3.81 -13.50
C PHE A 316 -11.78 -4.75 -14.04
N SER A 317 -12.07 -5.85 -13.33
CA SER A 317 -13.14 -6.78 -13.70
C SER A 317 -14.53 -6.11 -13.70
N GLN A 318 -14.79 -5.19 -12.75
CA GLN A 318 -16.03 -4.40 -12.75
C GLN A 318 -16.17 -3.57 -14.03
N HIS A 319 -15.09 -2.92 -14.49
CA HIS A 319 -15.11 -2.17 -15.76
C HIS A 319 -15.32 -3.08 -16.97
N LEU A 320 -14.65 -4.24 -17.02
CA LEU A 320 -14.84 -5.22 -18.10
C LEU A 320 -16.28 -5.71 -18.19
N LEU A 321 -16.91 -6.04 -17.06
CA LEU A 321 -18.30 -6.50 -17.02
C LEU A 321 -19.29 -5.40 -17.43
N HIS A 322 -19.05 -4.16 -17.00
CA HIS A 322 -19.88 -3.02 -17.35
C HIS A 322 -19.92 -2.83 -18.88
N PHE A 323 -18.77 -2.71 -19.53
CA PHE A 323 -18.72 -2.48 -20.97
C PHE A 323 -19.13 -3.68 -21.82
N LYS A 324 -18.97 -4.91 -21.33
CA LYS A 324 -19.54 -6.09 -22.01
C LYS A 324 -21.08 -6.06 -22.00
N ARG A 325 -21.69 -5.66 -20.89
CA ARG A 325 -23.16 -5.54 -20.78
C ARG A 325 -23.70 -4.44 -21.69
N GLU A 326 -23.05 -3.28 -21.75
CA GLU A 326 -23.46 -2.19 -22.65
C GLU A 326 -23.38 -2.60 -24.12
N SER A 327 -22.33 -3.33 -24.53
CA SER A 327 -22.18 -3.80 -25.92
C SER A 327 -23.18 -4.88 -26.31
N THR A 328 -23.80 -5.58 -25.35
CA THR A 328 -24.82 -6.61 -25.59
C THR A 328 -26.25 -6.11 -25.42
N SER A 329 -26.43 -4.88 -24.91
CA SER A 329 -27.78 -4.28 -24.76
C SER A 329 -28.36 -3.84 -26.13
N PRO A 330 -29.62 -4.21 -26.48
CA PRO A 330 -30.22 -3.92 -27.78
C PRO A 330 -30.42 -2.42 -28.11
N HIS A 331 -30.27 -1.53 -27.12
CA HIS A 331 -30.50 -0.08 -27.28
C HIS A 331 -29.25 0.72 -27.74
N ALA A 332 -28.13 0.06 -28.03
CA ALA A 332 -26.93 0.73 -28.53
C ALA A 332 -26.85 0.83 -30.08
N ARG A 333 -27.93 0.55 -30.78
CA ARG A 333 -28.03 0.73 -32.25
C ARG A 333 -29.18 1.67 -32.54
N GLY A 334 -28.99 2.93 -32.27
CA GLY A 334 -29.80 4.03 -32.73
C GLY A 334 -28.92 5.12 -33.26
#